data_1cde6620787de9d3c3d40574f417941c
#
_entry.id   1cde6620787de9d3c3d40574f417941c
#
_cell.length_a   1.000
_cell.length_b   1.000
_cell.length_c   1.000
_cell.angle_alpha   90.00
_cell.angle_beta   90.00
_cell.angle_gamma   90.00
#
_symmetry.space_group_name_H-M   'P 1'
#
loop_
_entity.id
_entity.type
_entity.pdbx_description
1 polymer ?
#
loop_
_entity_poly.entity_id
_entity_poly.type
_entity_poly.pdbx_seq_one_letter_code
_entity_poly.pdbx_strand_id
1 'polypeptide(L)'
;GGISDTLSMFTQTQVRICGEVPVAIHHCLLSRSGREQIREIYSKPQAISQCRDWLARHLPNARCQPVESTAAAAELAAGEPHAAAIASSQAAAHYGLEIVERNIEDVAGNTTRFVVLGHEIPSPTGADKTSLLFQLPHRPGALADAMVVFQKQQLNLTWIESFPVHQKMQEYQFFVEFEGHFQEPQPSQAIAQLTAQSQFLTILGSYPKAKMADASSISMASQPNL
;
A
#
# COMPACT_ATOMS: atom_id res chain seq x y z
N GLY A 1 -1.18 12.66 2.82
CA GLY A 1 -0.67 12.37 4.13
C GLY A 1 0.16 11.10 4.09
N GLY A 2 1.34 11.15 4.66
CA GLY A 2 2.23 9.98 4.68
C GLY A 2 1.76 8.96 5.72
N ILE A 3 2.27 7.76 5.63
CA ILE A 3 2.10 6.68 6.62
C ILE A 3 2.48 7.17 8.03
N SER A 4 3.42 8.11 8.17
CA SER A 4 3.86 8.71 9.43
C SER A 4 2.71 9.28 10.28
N ASP A 5 1.76 9.98 9.67
CA ASP A 5 0.62 10.56 10.39
C ASP A 5 -0.30 9.46 10.94
N THR A 6 -0.51 8.41 10.16
CA THR A 6 -1.29 7.24 10.58
C THR A 6 -0.58 6.47 11.70
N LEU A 7 0.74 6.31 11.62
CA LEU A 7 1.51 5.58 12.64
C LEU A 7 1.53 6.34 13.98
N SER A 8 1.58 7.68 13.95
CA SER A 8 1.49 8.48 15.18
C SER A 8 0.15 8.30 15.90
N MET A 9 -0.93 8.06 15.16
CA MET A 9 -2.26 7.80 15.74
C MET A 9 -2.31 6.50 16.55
N PHE A 10 -1.59 5.46 16.15
CA PHE A 10 -1.54 4.19 16.89
C PHE A 10 -0.94 4.32 18.29
N THR A 11 -0.08 5.33 18.52
CA THR A 11 0.47 5.57 19.88
C THR A 11 -0.54 6.25 20.82
N GLN A 12 -1.60 6.82 20.25
CA GLN A 12 -2.61 7.60 20.98
C GLN A 12 -3.97 6.89 21.09
N THR A 13 -4.13 5.75 20.42
CA THR A 13 -5.40 5.02 20.36
C THR A 13 -5.22 3.55 20.74
N GLN A 14 -6.34 2.88 21.06
CA GLN A 14 -6.36 1.44 21.29
C GLN A 14 -6.64 0.64 20.00
N VAL A 15 -6.63 1.32 18.84
CA VAL A 15 -6.86 0.68 17.56
C VAL A 15 -5.65 -0.18 17.20
N ARG A 16 -5.90 -1.35 16.62
CA ARG A 16 -4.90 -2.34 16.19
C ARG A 16 -5.10 -2.73 14.73
N ILE A 17 -4.02 -3.15 14.10
CA ILE A 17 -4.09 -3.82 12.80
C ILE A 17 -4.53 -5.26 13.06
N CYS A 18 -5.71 -5.62 12.55
CA CYS A 18 -6.28 -6.96 12.70
C CYS A 18 -6.38 -7.76 11.40
N GLY A 19 -5.92 -7.18 10.28
CA GLY A 19 -5.88 -7.85 8.99
C GLY A 19 -5.25 -6.99 7.91
N GLU A 20 -5.05 -7.59 6.76
CA GLU A 20 -4.59 -6.90 5.55
C GLU A 20 -5.41 -7.35 4.34
N VAL A 21 -5.62 -6.42 3.39
CA VAL A 21 -6.30 -6.68 2.11
C VAL A 21 -5.41 -6.16 0.99
N PRO A 22 -4.72 -7.03 0.26
CA PRO A 22 -4.01 -6.64 -0.96
C PRO A 22 -5.02 -6.42 -2.09
N VAL A 23 -4.94 -5.28 -2.76
CA VAL A 23 -5.76 -4.95 -3.92
C VAL A 23 -4.84 -4.77 -5.12
N ALA A 24 -5.03 -5.59 -6.13
CA ALA A 24 -4.31 -5.45 -7.38
C ALA A 24 -4.73 -4.14 -8.05
N ILE A 25 -3.75 -3.36 -8.46
CA ILE A 25 -3.95 -2.08 -9.14
C ILE A 25 -3.67 -2.29 -10.62
N HIS A 26 -4.72 -2.13 -11.41
CA HIS A 26 -4.63 -2.15 -12.86
C HIS A 26 -4.93 -0.79 -13.44
N HIS A 27 -4.15 -0.40 -14.44
CA HIS A 27 -4.34 0.82 -15.18
C HIS A 27 -5.00 0.53 -16.51
N CYS A 28 -6.11 1.22 -16.80
CA CYS A 28 -6.80 1.16 -18.07
C CYS A 28 -6.66 2.51 -18.80
N LEU A 29 -6.58 2.46 -20.12
CA LEU A 29 -6.74 3.63 -20.95
C LEU A 29 -8.23 3.82 -21.23
N LEU A 30 -8.78 4.93 -20.79
CA LEU A 30 -10.20 5.27 -20.88
C LEU A 30 -10.38 6.47 -21.78
N SER A 31 -11.31 6.41 -22.76
CA SER A 31 -11.59 7.52 -23.66
C SER A 31 -12.98 7.37 -24.27
N ARG A 32 -13.54 8.47 -24.81
CA ARG A 32 -14.67 8.44 -25.75
C ARG A 32 -14.24 8.34 -27.22
N SER A 33 -12.95 8.46 -27.47
CA SER A 33 -12.36 8.41 -28.81
C SER A 33 -11.61 7.09 -29.01
N GLY A 34 -11.54 6.64 -30.25
CA GLY A 34 -10.69 5.50 -30.61
C GLY A 34 -9.19 5.83 -30.38
N ARG A 35 -8.37 4.79 -30.15
CA ARG A 35 -6.94 4.91 -29.82
C ARG A 35 -6.18 5.87 -30.75
N GLU A 36 -6.42 5.77 -32.06
CA GLU A 36 -5.71 6.57 -33.07
C GLU A 36 -6.04 8.07 -33.01
N GLN A 37 -7.16 8.44 -32.40
CA GLN A 37 -7.63 9.81 -32.26
C GLN A 37 -7.13 10.48 -30.98
N ILE A 38 -6.57 9.72 -30.03
CA ILE A 38 -6.10 10.24 -28.73
C ILE A 38 -4.88 11.15 -28.98
N ARG A 39 -4.92 12.33 -28.39
CA ARG A 39 -3.86 13.36 -28.43
C ARG A 39 -3.40 13.81 -27.06
N GLU A 40 -4.29 13.78 -26.06
CA GLU A 40 -4.01 14.18 -24.68
C GLU A 40 -4.34 13.02 -23.75
N ILE A 41 -3.48 12.77 -22.75
CA ILE A 41 -3.65 11.70 -21.76
C ILE A 41 -3.49 12.30 -20.38
N TYR A 42 -4.53 12.21 -19.57
CA TYR A 42 -4.57 12.71 -18.20
C TYR A 42 -4.36 11.58 -17.21
N SER A 43 -3.54 11.78 -16.19
CA SER A 43 -3.49 10.94 -14.99
C SER A 43 -2.60 11.54 -13.89
N LYS A 44 -2.55 10.85 -12.75
CA LYS A 44 -1.53 11.12 -11.73
C LYS A 44 -0.13 10.86 -12.28
N PRO A 45 0.90 11.63 -11.86
CA PRO A 45 2.29 11.41 -12.27
C PRO A 45 2.75 9.97 -12.09
N GLN A 46 2.37 9.35 -10.96
CA GLN A 46 2.71 7.96 -10.67
C GLN A 46 2.12 6.97 -11.69
N ALA A 47 0.84 7.12 -12.05
CA ALA A 47 0.20 6.22 -13.02
C ALA A 47 0.78 6.40 -14.43
N ILE A 48 1.07 7.64 -14.84
CA ILE A 48 1.78 7.93 -16.10
C ILE A 48 3.15 7.23 -16.10
N SER A 49 3.91 7.33 -14.99
CA SER A 49 5.22 6.70 -14.88
C SER A 49 5.14 5.17 -14.94
N GLN A 50 4.09 4.56 -14.40
CA GLN A 50 3.89 3.12 -14.39
C GLN A 50 3.43 2.55 -15.76
N CYS A 51 3.01 3.41 -16.69
CA CYS A 51 2.56 3.05 -18.03
C CYS A 51 3.45 3.63 -19.13
N ARG A 52 4.64 4.12 -18.79
CA ARG A 52 5.52 4.88 -19.68
C ARG A 52 5.90 4.11 -20.94
N ASP A 53 6.34 2.88 -20.79
CA ASP A 53 6.85 2.07 -21.89
C ASP A 53 5.70 1.63 -22.80
N TRP A 54 4.54 1.34 -22.22
CA TRP A 54 3.33 1.04 -22.98
C TRP A 54 2.88 2.26 -23.79
N LEU A 55 2.83 3.43 -23.19
CA LEU A 55 2.45 4.69 -23.87
C LEU A 55 3.40 5.04 -25.00
N ALA A 56 4.71 4.92 -24.78
CA ALA A 56 5.72 5.19 -25.81
C ALA A 56 5.58 4.29 -27.04
N ARG A 57 5.16 3.04 -26.83
CA ARG A 57 4.97 2.07 -27.93
C ARG A 57 3.65 2.25 -28.69
N HIS A 58 2.57 2.61 -27.99
CA HIS A 58 1.22 2.58 -28.55
C HIS A 58 0.62 3.96 -28.84
N LEU A 59 1.11 4.99 -28.15
CA LEU A 59 0.63 6.39 -28.29
C LEU A 59 1.79 7.40 -28.26
N PRO A 60 2.81 7.22 -29.12
CA PRO A 60 4.05 8.02 -29.09
C PRO A 60 3.80 9.53 -29.34
N ASN A 61 2.69 9.90 -29.95
CA ASN A 61 2.35 11.28 -30.30
C ASN A 61 1.38 11.93 -29.31
N ALA A 62 0.86 11.19 -28.31
CA ALA A 62 -0.03 11.73 -27.30
C ALA A 62 0.76 12.42 -26.20
N ARG A 63 0.22 13.54 -25.71
CA ARG A 63 0.83 14.33 -24.64
C ARG A 63 0.27 13.88 -23.29
N CYS A 64 1.15 13.55 -22.34
CA CYS A 64 0.74 13.22 -20.98
C CYS A 64 0.67 14.47 -20.12
N GLN A 65 -0.50 14.72 -19.54
CA GLN A 65 -0.80 15.86 -18.67
C GLN A 65 -1.02 15.37 -17.23
N PRO A 66 -0.13 15.70 -16.29
CA PRO A 66 -0.29 15.31 -14.91
C PRO A 66 -1.43 16.08 -14.23
N VAL A 67 -2.27 15.34 -13.48
CA VAL A 67 -3.38 15.88 -12.68
C VAL A 67 -3.36 15.30 -11.27
N GLU A 68 -4.18 15.84 -10.37
CA GLU A 68 -4.14 15.50 -8.95
C GLU A 68 -4.62 14.07 -8.64
N SER A 69 -5.57 13.55 -9.42
CA SER A 69 -6.15 12.22 -9.20
C SER A 69 -6.53 11.52 -10.50
N THR A 70 -6.61 10.20 -10.46
CA THR A 70 -7.13 9.41 -11.59
C THR A 70 -8.62 9.66 -11.84
N ALA A 71 -9.36 10.07 -10.81
CA ALA A 71 -10.75 10.51 -10.94
C ALA A 71 -10.86 11.84 -11.70
N ALA A 72 -10.06 12.84 -11.33
CA ALA A 72 -9.98 14.10 -12.07
C ALA A 72 -9.53 13.89 -13.53
N ALA A 73 -8.63 12.95 -13.76
CA ALA A 73 -8.22 12.57 -15.12
C ALA A 73 -9.40 12.02 -15.94
N ALA A 74 -10.21 11.15 -15.36
CA ALA A 74 -11.38 10.58 -16.04
C ALA A 74 -12.45 11.63 -16.31
N GLU A 75 -12.65 12.57 -15.39
CA GLU A 75 -13.59 13.72 -15.57
C GLU A 75 -13.16 14.61 -16.73
N LEU A 76 -11.87 15.00 -16.80
CA LEU A 76 -11.34 15.80 -17.91
C LEU A 76 -11.47 15.06 -19.24
N ALA A 77 -11.07 13.79 -19.30
CA ALA A 77 -11.19 12.99 -20.52
C ALA A 77 -12.64 12.81 -20.99
N ALA A 78 -13.60 12.81 -20.08
CA ALA A 78 -15.02 12.77 -20.42
C ALA A 78 -15.54 14.07 -21.04
N GLY A 79 -14.93 15.20 -20.73
CA GLY A 79 -15.30 16.54 -21.21
C GLY A 79 -14.62 16.95 -22.52
N GLU A 80 -13.51 16.32 -22.89
CA GLU A 80 -12.66 16.76 -24.00
C GLU A 80 -12.60 15.74 -25.15
N PRO A 81 -12.80 16.17 -26.41
CA PRO A 81 -12.60 15.31 -27.56
C PRO A 81 -11.11 14.95 -27.70
N HIS A 82 -10.83 13.74 -28.15
CA HIS A 82 -9.47 13.22 -28.35
C HIS A 82 -8.62 13.11 -27.08
N ALA A 83 -9.24 13.20 -25.91
CA ALA A 83 -8.61 12.98 -24.63
C ALA A 83 -8.82 11.57 -24.12
N ALA A 84 -7.87 11.09 -23.31
CA ALA A 84 -7.94 9.84 -22.59
C ALA A 84 -7.50 10.02 -21.13
N ALA A 85 -7.91 9.11 -20.28
CA ALA A 85 -7.43 9.01 -18.92
C ALA A 85 -6.75 7.65 -18.67
N ILE A 86 -5.70 7.66 -17.85
CA ILE A 86 -5.22 6.43 -17.22
C ILE A 86 -5.88 6.35 -15.86
N ALA A 87 -6.79 5.38 -15.69
CA ALA A 87 -7.54 5.18 -14.45
C ALA A 87 -7.95 3.72 -14.28
N SER A 88 -8.70 3.42 -13.21
CA SER A 88 -9.24 2.08 -12.99
C SER A 88 -10.41 1.78 -13.95
N SER A 89 -10.71 0.50 -14.17
CA SER A 89 -11.86 0.11 -14.99
C SER A 89 -13.20 0.59 -14.44
N GLN A 90 -13.32 0.78 -13.11
CA GLN A 90 -14.52 1.31 -12.48
C GLN A 90 -14.79 2.77 -12.86
N ALA A 91 -13.73 3.56 -13.11
CA ALA A 91 -13.86 4.94 -13.54
C ALA A 91 -14.54 5.06 -14.92
N ALA A 92 -14.38 4.07 -15.79
CA ALA A 92 -15.02 4.05 -17.11
C ALA A 92 -16.54 4.16 -17.00
N ALA A 93 -17.16 3.31 -16.19
CA ALA A 93 -18.63 3.31 -16.00
C ALA A 93 -19.10 4.60 -15.30
N HIS A 94 -18.32 5.10 -14.31
CA HIS A 94 -18.71 6.28 -13.54
C HIS A 94 -18.70 7.57 -14.36
N TYR A 95 -17.71 7.72 -15.26
CA TYR A 95 -17.55 8.94 -16.08
C TYR A 95 -18.06 8.78 -17.53
N GLY A 96 -18.69 7.66 -17.86
CA GLY A 96 -19.21 7.41 -19.21
C GLY A 96 -18.10 7.36 -20.28
N LEU A 97 -16.97 6.76 -19.93
CA LEU A 97 -15.84 6.50 -20.81
C LEU A 97 -15.83 5.03 -21.26
N GLU A 98 -15.27 4.77 -22.42
CA GLU A 98 -14.99 3.43 -22.89
C GLU A 98 -13.60 2.98 -22.45
N ILE A 99 -13.42 1.69 -22.17
CA ILE A 99 -12.10 1.10 -21.94
C ILE A 99 -11.48 0.80 -23.29
N VAL A 100 -10.55 1.65 -23.70
CA VAL A 100 -9.78 1.48 -24.96
C VAL A 100 -8.78 0.35 -24.83
N GLU A 101 -8.11 0.25 -23.67
CA GLU A 101 -7.16 -0.82 -23.38
C GLU A 101 -7.11 -1.10 -21.87
N ARG A 102 -6.85 -2.38 -21.53
CA ARG A 102 -6.76 -2.83 -20.13
C ARG A 102 -5.31 -3.19 -19.80
N ASN A 103 -4.97 -3.05 -18.51
CA ASN A 103 -3.70 -3.51 -17.94
C ASN A 103 -2.50 -2.93 -18.69
N ILE A 104 -2.50 -1.61 -18.85
CA ILE A 104 -1.45 -0.89 -19.58
C ILE A 104 -0.22 -0.56 -18.73
N GLU A 105 -0.19 -0.99 -17.47
CA GLU A 105 0.97 -0.89 -16.59
C GLU A 105 2.16 -1.71 -17.13
N ASP A 106 3.37 -1.13 -17.08
CA ASP A 106 4.59 -1.76 -17.61
C ASP A 106 5.05 -2.96 -16.78
N VAL A 107 4.73 -2.94 -15.47
CA VAL A 107 5.07 -4.02 -14.52
C VAL A 107 3.81 -4.61 -13.95
N ALA A 108 3.58 -5.89 -14.22
CA ALA A 108 2.48 -6.64 -13.64
C ALA A 108 2.68 -6.85 -12.12
N GLY A 109 1.57 -6.94 -11.37
CA GLY A 109 1.62 -7.24 -9.94
C GLY A 109 1.70 -6.02 -9.04
N ASN A 110 1.45 -4.81 -9.56
CA ASN A 110 1.28 -3.63 -8.71
C ASN A 110 0.10 -3.84 -7.75
N THR A 111 0.39 -3.84 -6.46
CA THR A 111 -0.59 -4.12 -5.42
C THR A 111 -0.54 -3.04 -4.35
N THR A 112 -1.69 -2.47 -4.02
CA THR A 112 -1.83 -1.63 -2.83
C THR A 112 -2.33 -2.49 -1.69
N ARG A 113 -1.59 -2.49 -0.58
CA ARG A 113 -1.99 -3.19 0.62
C ARG A 113 -2.74 -2.24 1.55
N PHE A 114 -3.98 -2.57 1.84
CA PHE A 114 -4.77 -1.93 2.86
C PHE A 114 -4.69 -2.73 4.15
N VAL A 115 -4.68 -2.05 5.29
CA VAL A 115 -4.78 -2.68 6.61
C VAL A 115 -6.20 -2.54 7.15
N VAL A 116 -6.67 -3.59 7.80
CA VAL A 116 -7.94 -3.60 8.51
C VAL A 116 -7.68 -3.19 9.95
N LEU A 117 -8.39 -2.18 10.42
CA LEU A 117 -8.27 -1.68 11.78
C LEU A 117 -9.41 -2.19 12.65
N GLY A 118 -9.10 -2.57 13.88
CA GLY A 118 -10.04 -3.05 14.88
C GLY A 118 -9.55 -2.81 16.30
N HIS A 119 -10.26 -3.31 17.29
CA HIS A 119 -9.88 -3.18 18.70
C HIS A 119 -9.18 -4.43 19.25
N GLU A 120 -9.33 -5.56 18.59
CA GLU A 120 -8.80 -6.84 19.03
C GLU A 120 -7.77 -7.39 18.05
N ILE A 121 -6.72 -7.99 18.56
CA ILE A 121 -5.75 -8.73 17.77
C ILE A 121 -6.30 -10.15 17.59
N PRO A 122 -6.41 -10.67 16.35
CA PRO A 122 -6.87 -12.03 16.09
C PRO A 122 -5.99 -13.08 16.80
N SER A 123 -6.54 -14.26 17.03
CA SER A 123 -5.77 -15.41 17.50
C SER A 123 -4.77 -15.89 16.46
N PRO A 124 -3.65 -16.53 16.87
CA PRO A 124 -2.67 -17.10 15.96
C PRO A 124 -3.27 -18.08 14.95
N THR A 125 -2.86 -17.97 13.69
CA THR A 125 -3.30 -18.87 12.61
C THR A 125 -2.18 -19.78 12.11
N GLY A 126 -0.93 -19.52 12.51
CA GLY A 126 0.27 -20.21 12.03
C GLY A 126 0.81 -19.63 10.70
N ALA A 127 0.13 -18.64 10.13
CA ALA A 127 0.58 -17.93 8.93
C ALA A 127 0.29 -16.43 9.10
N ASP A 128 0.93 -15.83 10.11
CA ASP A 128 0.66 -14.49 10.57
C ASP A 128 1.82 -13.54 10.29
N LYS A 129 1.53 -12.26 10.45
CA LYS A 129 2.50 -11.16 10.52
C LYS A 129 2.28 -10.37 11.79
N THR A 130 3.34 -9.79 12.31
CA THR A 130 3.29 -8.84 13.42
C THR A 130 3.91 -7.52 12.97
N SER A 131 3.20 -6.42 13.27
CA SER A 131 3.67 -5.05 13.03
C SER A 131 4.00 -4.38 14.36
N LEU A 132 5.19 -3.80 14.44
CA LEU A 132 5.68 -3.06 15.61
C LEU A 132 6.01 -1.62 15.24
N LEU A 133 5.86 -0.74 16.21
CA LEU A 133 6.42 0.60 16.19
C LEU A 133 7.31 0.75 17.43
N PHE A 134 8.57 1.11 17.25
CA PHE A 134 9.50 1.31 18.36
C PHE A 134 10.47 2.45 18.10
N GLN A 135 11.06 2.97 19.17
CA GLN A 135 12.07 4.02 19.13
C GLN A 135 13.34 3.54 19.82
N LEU A 136 14.46 3.71 19.15
CA LEU A 136 15.78 3.32 19.67
C LEU A 136 16.53 4.53 20.22
N PRO A 137 17.48 4.32 21.16
CA PRO A 137 18.41 5.35 21.58
C PRO A 137 19.20 5.90 20.39
N HIS A 138 19.39 7.20 20.33
CA HIS A 138 20.21 7.84 19.30
C HIS A 138 21.68 7.59 19.52
N ARG A 139 22.19 6.46 19.05
CA ARG A 139 23.60 6.07 19.10
C ARG A 139 23.99 5.23 17.89
N PRO A 140 25.30 5.25 17.51
CA PRO A 140 25.81 4.36 16.49
C PRO A 140 25.50 2.89 16.82
N GLY A 141 25.05 2.13 15.81
CA GLY A 141 24.75 0.69 15.92
C GLY A 141 23.39 0.34 16.52
N ALA A 142 22.60 1.28 17.05
CA ALA A 142 21.32 0.95 17.70
C ALA A 142 20.37 0.16 16.80
N LEU A 143 20.23 0.55 15.53
CA LEU A 143 19.41 -0.19 14.58
C LEU A 143 20.00 -1.57 14.25
N ALA A 144 21.32 -1.67 14.11
CA ALA A 144 21.99 -2.94 13.86
C ALA A 144 21.75 -3.93 15.02
N ASP A 145 21.85 -3.46 16.27
CA ASP A 145 21.58 -4.28 17.46
C ASP A 145 20.13 -4.79 17.46
N ALA A 146 19.16 -3.94 17.08
CA ALA A 146 17.77 -4.33 16.96
C ALA A 146 17.55 -5.39 15.85
N MET A 147 18.24 -5.25 14.71
CA MET A 147 18.16 -6.23 13.61
C MET A 147 18.77 -7.59 14.01
N VAL A 148 19.78 -7.61 14.84
CA VAL A 148 20.37 -8.85 15.39
C VAL A 148 19.36 -9.63 16.23
N VAL A 149 18.39 -8.97 16.89
CA VAL A 149 17.33 -9.67 17.63
C VAL A 149 16.49 -10.51 16.69
N PHE A 150 16.03 -9.95 15.58
CA PHE A 150 15.23 -10.67 14.57
C PHE A 150 16.02 -11.82 13.97
N GLN A 151 17.31 -11.61 13.66
CA GLN A 151 18.20 -12.64 13.15
C GLN A 151 18.32 -13.82 14.14
N LYS A 152 18.58 -13.55 15.42
CA LYS A 152 18.75 -14.58 16.47
C LYS A 152 17.47 -15.38 16.68
N GLN A 153 16.32 -14.76 16.55
CA GLN A 153 15.01 -15.40 16.67
C GLN A 153 14.50 -16.00 15.35
N GLN A 154 15.32 -15.91 14.28
CA GLN A 154 15.00 -16.43 12.93
C GLN A 154 13.68 -15.86 12.36
N LEU A 155 13.38 -14.60 12.68
CA LEU A 155 12.20 -13.90 12.19
C LEU A 155 12.52 -13.18 10.88
N ASN A 156 11.73 -13.46 9.86
CA ASN A 156 11.84 -12.81 8.55
C ASN A 156 11.11 -11.47 8.56
N LEU A 157 11.87 -10.37 8.33
CA LEU A 157 11.29 -9.05 8.18
C LEU A 157 10.68 -8.88 6.80
N THR A 158 9.44 -8.42 6.75
CA THR A 158 8.69 -8.17 5.50
C THR A 158 8.60 -6.69 5.18
N TRP A 159 8.78 -5.80 6.18
CA TRP A 159 8.83 -4.35 5.98
C TRP A 159 9.65 -3.70 7.07
N ILE A 160 10.39 -2.66 6.72
CA ILE A 160 11.04 -1.74 7.65
C ILE A 160 10.98 -0.32 7.08
N GLU A 161 10.60 0.63 7.91
CA GLU A 161 10.57 2.05 7.56
C GLU A 161 10.92 2.89 8.78
N SER A 162 11.60 4.01 8.57
CA SER A 162 12.00 4.94 9.64
C SER A 162 11.32 6.30 9.45
N PHE A 163 10.85 6.86 10.54
CA PHE A 163 10.19 8.16 10.58
C PHE A 163 10.86 9.08 11.59
N PRO A 164 11.10 10.35 11.25
CA PRO A 164 11.57 11.32 12.23
C PRO A 164 10.47 11.57 13.27
N VAL A 165 10.86 11.67 14.53
CA VAL A 165 9.94 12.07 15.61
C VAL A 165 9.68 13.57 15.49
N HIS A 166 8.40 13.95 15.30
CA HIS A 166 8.01 15.36 15.29
C HIS A 166 8.47 16.05 16.60
N GLN A 167 9.10 17.21 16.46
CA GLN A 167 9.64 18.06 17.54
C GLN A 167 10.95 17.61 18.19
N LYS A 168 11.56 16.48 17.81
CA LYS A 168 12.87 16.08 18.32
C LYS A 168 13.84 15.85 17.13
N MET A 169 14.67 16.84 16.86
CA MET A 169 15.73 16.67 15.86
C MET A 169 16.62 15.49 16.28
N GLN A 170 16.83 14.53 15.34
CA GLN A 170 17.70 13.36 15.47
C GLN A 170 17.11 12.11 16.17
N GLU A 171 15.83 12.09 16.55
CA GLU A 171 15.17 10.87 17.02
C GLU A 171 14.33 10.24 15.90
N TYR A 172 14.38 8.91 15.79
CA TYR A 172 13.65 8.15 14.78
C TYR A 172 12.80 7.07 15.42
N GLN A 173 11.59 6.91 14.89
CA GLN A 173 10.75 5.76 15.12
C GLN A 173 10.89 4.79 13.96
N PHE A 174 10.83 3.50 14.26
CA PHE A 174 10.94 2.43 13.30
C PHE A 174 9.64 1.64 13.28
N PHE A 175 9.00 1.61 12.13
CA PHE A 175 7.97 0.64 11.83
C PHE A 175 8.64 -0.61 11.27
N VAL A 176 8.32 -1.76 11.83
CA VAL A 176 8.82 -3.05 11.38
C VAL A 176 7.66 -4.03 11.31
N GLU A 177 7.64 -4.81 10.24
CA GLU A 177 6.74 -5.95 10.08
C GLU A 177 7.55 -7.21 9.88
N PHE A 178 7.17 -8.29 10.53
CA PHE A 178 7.82 -9.59 10.42
C PHE A 178 6.80 -10.73 10.43
N GLU A 179 7.23 -11.90 9.97
CA GLU A 179 6.43 -13.11 9.94
C GLU A 179 6.33 -13.75 11.32
N GLY A 180 5.14 -14.25 11.67
CA GLY A 180 4.80 -14.84 12.95
C GLY A 180 3.87 -13.99 13.79
N HIS A 181 3.16 -14.64 14.72
CA HIS A 181 2.24 -14.00 15.65
C HIS A 181 2.94 -13.63 16.95
N PHE A 182 2.65 -12.47 17.56
CA PHE A 182 3.33 -11.97 18.77
C PHE A 182 3.25 -12.91 19.97
N GLN A 183 2.26 -13.82 20.01
CA GLN A 183 2.09 -14.82 21.07
C GLN A 183 2.93 -16.08 20.83
N GLU A 184 3.50 -16.27 19.65
CA GLU A 184 4.39 -17.41 19.38
C GLU A 184 5.74 -17.22 20.10
N PRO A 185 6.44 -18.32 20.42
CA PRO A 185 7.65 -18.25 21.26
C PRO A 185 8.75 -17.31 20.72
N GLN A 186 9.11 -17.45 19.44
CA GLN A 186 10.18 -16.65 18.83
C GLN A 186 9.80 -15.16 18.70
N PRO A 187 8.61 -14.78 18.15
CA PRO A 187 8.13 -13.42 18.16
C PRO A 187 8.07 -12.79 19.56
N SER A 188 7.53 -13.52 20.52
CA SER A 188 7.43 -13.06 21.91
C SER A 188 8.79 -12.75 22.52
N GLN A 189 9.78 -13.63 22.33
CA GLN A 189 11.16 -13.41 22.79
C GLN A 189 11.82 -12.22 22.09
N ALA A 190 11.62 -12.08 20.78
CA ALA A 190 12.13 -10.93 20.03
C ALA A 190 11.56 -9.61 20.58
N ILE A 191 10.26 -9.55 20.78
CA ILE A 191 9.58 -8.36 21.31
C ILE A 191 10.09 -8.01 22.72
N ALA A 192 10.28 -8.99 23.59
CA ALA A 192 10.84 -8.78 24.92
C ALA A 192 12.28 -8.22 24.87
N GLN A 193 13.13 -8.74 23.99
CA GLN A 193 14.50 -8.25 23.80
C GLN A 193 14.54 -6.86 23.18
N LEU A 194 13.68 -6.59 22.20
CA LEU A 194 13.55 -5.25 21.59
C LEU A 194 13.03 -4.23 22.61
N THR A 195 12.05 -4.59 23.43
CA THR A 195 11.53 -3.72 24.48
C THR A 195 12.62 -3.30 25.45
N ALA A 196 13.52 -4.23 25.84
CA ALA A 196 14.61 -3.93 26.76
C ALA A 196 15.66 -2.94 26.23
N GLN A 197 15.79 -2.82 24.91
CA GLN A 197 16.74 -1.90 24.28
C GLN A 197 16.08 -0.69 23.60
N SER A 198 14.78 -0.58 23.63
CA SER A 198 14.00 0.51 23.05
C SER A 198 13.60 1.54 24.10
N GLN A 199 13.45 2.81 23.70
CA GLN A 199 12.88 3.85 24.54
C GLN A 199 11.37 3.64 24.72
N PHE A 200 10.70 3.17 23.66
CA PHE A 200 9.36 2.61 23.73
C PHE A 200 9.18 1.55 22.63
N LEU A 201 8.22 0.67 22.81
CA LEU A 201 7.77 -0.29 21.81
C LEU A 201 6.25 -0.48 21.93
N THR A 202 5.58 -0.48 20.79
CA THR A 202 4.13 -0.76 20.69
C THR A 202 3.89 -1.84 19.62
N ILE A 203 3.10 -2.85 20.00
CA ILE A 203 2.57 -3.83 19.04
C ILE A 203 1.37 -3.16 18.34
N LEU A 204 1.50 -2.90 17.04
CA LEU A 204 0.43 -2.32 16.24
C LEU A 204 -0.64 -3.35 15.88
N GLY A 205 -0.25 -4.62 15.76
CA GLY A 205 -1.13 -5.74 15.51
C GLY A 205 -0.36 -7.00 15.16
N SER A 206 -1.07 -8.14 15.29
CA SER A 206 -0.70 -9.42 14.67
C SER A 206 -1.93 -9.95 13.98
N TYR A 207 -1.77 -10.42 12.74
CA TYR A 207 -2.90 -10.74 11.87
C TYR A 207 -2.50 -11.75 10.81
N PRO A 208 -3.47 -12.51 10.28
CA PRO A 208 -3.22 -13.46 9.21
C PRO A 208 -2.62 -12.77 7.98
N LYS A 209 -1.62 -13.41 7.36
CA LYS A 209 -1.12 -13.00 6.03
C LYS A 209 -2.26 -13.12 5.03
N ALA A 210 -2.53 -12.04 4.29
CA ALA A 210 -3.49 -12.11 3.22
C ALA A 210 -2.98 -13.05 2.12
N LYS A 211 -3.86 -13.95 1.67
CA LYS A 211 -3.68 -14.63 0.40
C LYS A 211 -3.99 -13.61 -0.70
N MET A 212 -3.15 -13.53 -1.73
CA MET A 212 -3.51 -12.79 -2.94
C MET A 212 -4.85 -13.34 -3.41
N ALA A 213 -5.91 -12.52 -3.33
CA ALA A 213 -7.19 -12.90 -3.90
C ALA A 213 -7.02 -12.92 -5.40
N ASP A 214 -7.21 -14.07 -6.03
CA ASP A 214 -7.40 -14.10 -7.47
C ASP A 214 -8.57 -13.19 -7.83
N ALA A 215 -8.39 -12.31 -8.80
CA ALA A 215 -9.36 -11.31 -9.21
C ALA A 215 -10.75 -11.90 -9.61
N SER A 216 -10.86 -13.22 -9.72
CA SER A 216 -12.10 -13.97 -9.97
C SER A 216 -13.01 -14.13 -8.75
N SER A 217 -12.55 -13.91 -7.52
CA SER A 217 -13.35 -14.16 -6.30
C SER A 217 -14.14 -12.96 -5.76
N ILE A 218 -13.91 -11.75 -6.29
CA ILE A 218 -14.57 -10.53 -5.80
C ILE A 218 -15.97 -10.32 -6.44
N SER A 219 -16.31 -11.08 -7.48
CA SER A 219 -17.56 -10.92 -8.23
C SER A 219 -18.84 -11.50 -7.54
N MET A 220 -18.73 -12.19 -6.42
CA MET A 220 -19.89 -12.88 -5.81
C MET A 220 -20.46 -12.25 -4.53
N ALA A 221 -19.94 -11.10 -4.08
CA ALA A 221 -20.38 -10.49 -2.82
C ALA A 221 -21.36 -9.30 -2.96
N SER A 222 -21.94 -9.07 -4.14
CA SER A 222 -22.83 -7.93 -4.38
C SER A 222 -24.22 -8.39 -4.85
N GLN A 223 -24.92 -9.17 -4.04
CA GLN A 223 -26.39 -9.20 -4.11
C GLN A 223 -26.93 -8.97 -2.70
N PRO A 224 -27.55 -7.80 -2.42
CA PRO A 224 -28.40 -7.67 -1.24
C PRO A 224 -29.66 -8.47 -1.51
N ASN A 225 -29.94 -9.45 -0.68
CA ASN A 225 -31.26 -10.06 -0.60
C ASN A 225 -32.26 -8.97 -0.19
N LEU A 226 -33.22 -8.69 -1.06
CA LEU A 226 -34.51 -8.03 -0.78
C LEU A 226 -35.39 -8.94 0.04
#